data_431da75b56c3133b093e127f5a676fc4
#
_entry.id   431da75b56c3133b093e127f5a676fc4
#
_cell.length_a   1.000
_cell.length_b   1.000
_cell.length_c   1.000
_cell.angle_alpha   90.00
_cell.angle_beta   90.00
_cell.angle_gamma   90.00
#
_symmetry.space_group_name_H-M   'P 1'
#
loop_
_entity.id
_entity.type
_entity.pdbx_description
1 polymer ?
#
loop_
_entity_poly.entity_id
_entity_poly.type
_entity_poly.pdbx_seq_one_letter_code
_entity_poly.pdbx_strand_id
1 'polypeptide(L)'
;MIIVNTKKNTLNYYVNYTLVKKFRCATGKASTPTPQRKTTIVNKIKNRPFYKTGIPGGDPRNPLGKRWMGLNIDGTQGSTYGIHGNNNEKSIGKNVSHGCIRMHNSEVEWLFDQVPLGTVVLIKNTSNSDNYIANYYNVKLLQSGWFTENKKTYYRKSNGQLAKGWTKIDGKTYYFGKSKGQLYTGWATIGGNKYYLGTDGAIRTGWQTIGENKYYFNSKGVMTKGWATIDGNKYHFGKMSGKLATGWTTISGKKYYFGTNGVKQTGWITVGSNKYYLGTDGVRRTGWRTIDGNRYYFGKSSGKLYTGWATIGGKKYYLGTDGVMVTGKQTINGVVYEFGKDGVLKGKVEEQDKEPNKQPENDQTTKDNKSDNEDNTKSNLENNNVEQDTQVLENVK
;
A
#
# COMPACT_ATOMS: atom_id res chain seq x y z
N MET A 1 -5.90 -40.04 -4.52
CA MET A 1 -6.72 -40.89 -3.65
C MET A 1 -8.18 -40.57 -3.87
N ILE A 2 -9.05 -41.59 -3.75
CA ILE A 2 -10.50 -41.42 -3.83
C ILE A 2 -11.13 -41.93 -2.52
N ILE A 3 -12.16 -41.26 -2.02
CA ILE A 3 -13.00 -41.72 -0.92
C ILE A 3 -14.41 -41.91 -1.44
N VAL A 4 -14.98 -43.11 -1.24
CA VAL A 4 -16.36 -43.45 -1.59
C VAL A 4 -17.14 -43.72 -0.32
N ASN A 5 -18.19 -42.94 -0.10
CA ASN A 5 -19.14 -43.18 0.98
C ASN A 5 -20.43 -43.77 0.40
N THR A 6 -20.64 -45.07 0.56
CA THR A 6 -21.76 -45.78 -0.06
C THR A 6 -23.11 -45.47 0.60
N LYS A 7 -23.15 -45.02 1.84
CA LYS A 7 -24.39 -44.60 2.52
C LYS A 7 -24.86 -43.23 2.01
N LYS A 8 -23.94 -42.36 1.69
CA LYS A 8 -24.20 -41.00 1.17
C LYS A 8 -24.23 -40.94 -0.34
N ASN A 9 -23.82 -42.02 -1.01
CA ASN A 9 -23.63 -42.05 -2.48
C ASN A 9 -22.76 -40.91 -2.99
N THR A 10 -21.58 -40.72 -2.36
CA THR A 10 -20.61 -39.72 -2.71
C THR A 10 -19.26 -40.34 -3.05
N LEU A 11 -18.60 -39.77 -4.04
CA LEU A 11 -17.22 -40.05 -4.40
C LEU A 11 -16.44 -38.75 -4.38
N ASN A 12 -15.38 -38.68 -3.57
CA ASN A 12 -14.57 -37.48 -3.40
C ASN A 12 -13.11 -37.76 -3.81
N TYR A 13 -12.57 -36.88 -4.65
CA TYR A 13 -11.21 -36.99 -5.15
C TYR A 13 -10.24 -36.09 -4.37
N TYR A 14 -9.12 -36.66 -3.97
CA TYR A 14 -8.08 -36.02 -3.16
C TYR A 14 -6.72 -36.09 -3.84
N VAL A 15 -5.98 -34.99 -3.84
CA VAL A 15 -4.57 -34.90 -4.24
C VAL A 15 -3.75 -34.46 -3.05
N ASN A 16 -2.65 -35.16 -2.75
CA ASN A 16 -1.84 -34.91 -1.57
C ASN A 16 -2.69 -34.78 -0.28
N TYR A 17 -3.66 -35.70 -0.12
CA TYR A 17 -4.62 -35.75 0.99
C TYR A 17 -5.52 -34.53 1.16
N THR A 18 -5.56 -33.63 0.20
CA THR A 18 -6.43 -32.45 0.17
C THR A 18 -7.56 -32.65 -0.84
N LEU A 19 -8.79 -32.34 -0.44
CA LEU A 19 -9.97 -32.45 -1.29
C LEU A 19 -9.88 -31.54 -2.52
N VAL A 20 -10.01 -32.12 -3.71
CA VAL A 20 -10.02 -31.41 -4.99
C VAL A 20 -11.44 -31.26 -5.54
N LYS A 21 -12.22 -32.37 -5.56
CA LYS A 21 -13.57 -32.37 -6.14
C LYS A 21 -14.46 -33.39 -5.49
N LYS A 22 -15.75 -33.05 -5.36
CA LYS A 22 -16.82 -33.90 -4.86
C LYS A 22 -17.75 -34.30 -6.00
N PHE A 23 -18.21 -35.56 -5.96
CA PHE A 23 -19.13 -36.10 -6.94
C PHE A 23 -20.26 -36.86 -6.24
N ARG A 24 -21.40 -36.98 -6.92
CA ARG A 24 -22.41 -37.96 -6.57
C ARG A 24 -22.12 -39.24 -7.37
N CYS A 25 -22.45 -40.40 -6.79
CA CYS A 25 -22.27 -41.67 -7.44
C CYS A 25 -23.44 -42.61 -7.15
N ALA A 26 -23.61 -43.65 -7.93
CA ALA A 26 -24.45 -44.80 -7.53
C ALA A 26 -23.57 -45.94 -7.03
N THR A 27 -24.06 -46.67 -6.04
CA THR A 27 -23.34 -47.78 -5.43
C THR A 27 -24.19 -49.04 -5.39
N GLY A 28 -23.67 -50.15 -4.89
CA GLY A 28 -24.33 -51.44 -4.83
C GLY A 28 -25.61 -51.41 -4.03
N LYS A 29 -26.65 -52.13 -4.53
CA LYS A 29 -27.90 -52.38 -3.80
C LYS A 29 -27.67 -53.30 -2.60
N ALA A 30 -28.65 -53.40 -1.69
CA ALA A 30 -28.51 -54.16 -0.45
C ALA A 30 -28.11 -55.64 -0.67
N SER A 31 -28.65 -56.28 -1.74
CA SER A 31 -28.32 -57.69 -2.10
C SER A 31 -26.94 -57.86 -2.78
N THR A 32 -26.35 -56.80 -3.29
CA THR A 32 -25.02 -56.80 -3.95
C THR A 32 -24.26 -55.50 -3.58
N PRO A 33 -23.88 -55.33 -2.31
CA PRO A 33 -23.30 -54.11 -1.84
C PRO A 33 -21.91 -53.87 -2.44
N THR A 34 -21.52 -52.61 -2.60
CA THR A 34 -20.15 -52.26 -2.96
C THR A 34 -19.22 -52.67 -1.79
N PRO A 35 -18.17 -53.48 -2.05
CA PRO A 35 -17.31 -53.97 -0.97
C PRO A 35 -16.59 -52.82 -0.25
N GLN A 36 -16.64 -52.86 1.10
CA GLN A 36 -16.04 -51.84 1.96
C GLN A 36 -14.59 -52.20 2.28
N ARG A 37 -13.65 -51.50 1.65
CA ARG A 37 -12.22 -51.73 1.85
C ARG A 37 -11.35 -50.60 1.33
N LYS A 38 -10.07 -50.67 1.66
CA LYS A 38 -8.97 -49.93 1.00
C LYS A 38 -8.52 -50.78 -0.19
N THR A 39 -8.54 -50.18 -1.37
CA THR A 39 -8.14 -50.83 -2.63
C THR A 39 -7.39 -49.85 -3.52
N THR A 40 -7.02 -50.25 -4.74
CA THR A 40 -6.35 -49.41 -5.74
C THR A 40 -6.97 -49.58 -7.11
N ILE A 41 -6.83 -48.56 -7.95
CA ILE A 41 -7.15 -48.64 -9.39
C ILE A 41 -6.01 -49.39 -10.08
N VAL A 42 -6.31 -50.55 -10.66
CA VAL A 42 -5.30 -51.42 -11.30
C VAL A 42 -5.37 -51.43 -12.84
N ASN A 43 -6.48 -51.00 -13.40
CA ASN A 43 -6.57 -50.81 -14.86
C ASN A 43 -7.47 -49.59 -15.17
N LYS A 44 -7.27 -49.05 -16.39
CA LYS A 44 -8.04 -47.92 -16.92
C LYS A 44 -8.35 -48.20 -18.37
N ILE A 45 -9.62 -48.35 -18.72
CA ILE A 45 -10.09 -48.75 -20.05
C ILE A 45 -11.06 -47.72 -20.61
N LYS A 46 -10.77 -47.20 -21.81
CA LYS A 46 -11.71 -46.40 -22.60
C LYS A 46 -12.61 -47.33 -23.36
N ASN A 47 -13.92 -47.07 -23.38
CA ASN A 47 -14.91 -47.82 -24.16
C ASN A 47 -14.84 -49.35 -23.88
N ARG A 48 -14.86 -49.74 -22.62
CA ARG A 48 -14.88 -51.14 -22.21
C ARG A 48 -16.19 -51.83 -22.66
N PRO A 49 -16.14 -52.96 -23.42
CA PRO A 49 -17.33 -53.72 -23.73
C PRO A 49 -18.03 -54.27 -22.46
N PHE A 50 -19.33 -54.37 -22.51
CA PHE A 50 -20.09 -55.06 -21.45
C PHE A 50 -20.29 -56.55 -21.83
N TYR A 51 -19.32 -57.33 -21.44
CA TYR A 51 -19.18 -58.72 -21.86
C TYR A 51 -20.38 -59.62 -21.45
N LYS A 52 -21.15 -59.30 -20.40
CA LYS A 52 -22.29 -60.06 -19.92
C LYS A 52 -23.40 -60.18 -20.99
N THR A 53 -23.58 -59.15 -21.81
CA THR A 53 -24.64 -59.10 -22.83
C THR A 53 -24.09 -58.76 -24.20
N GLY A 54 -22.76 -58.76 -24.39
CA GLY A 54 -22.14 -58.52 -25.66
C GLY A 54 -22.25 -57.08 -26.20
N ILE A 55 -22.63 -56.11 -25.35
CA ILE A 55 -22.78 -54.73 -25.83
C ILE A 55 -21.39 -54.12 -26.07
N PRO A 56 -21.10 -53.56 -27.28
CA PRO A 56 -19.81 -52.96 -27.61
C PRO A 56 -19.44 -51.78 -26.69
N GLY A 57 -18.14 -51.52 -26.59
CA GLY A 57 -17.63 -50.35 -25.90
C GLY A 57 -17.95 -49.06 -26.67
N GLY A 58 -18.43 -48.05 -25.97
CA GLY A 58 -18.84 -46.75 -26.53
C GLY A 58 -20.30 -46.71 -27.03
N ASP A 59 -21.01 -47.85 -27.09
CA ASP A 59 -22.44 -47.88 -27.37
C ASP A 59 -23.21 -47.14 -26.26
N PRO A 60 -24.18 -46.25 -26.61
CA PRO A 60 -25.00 -45.55 -25.61
C PRO A 60 -25.76 -46.44 -24.67
N ARG A 61 -26.10 -47.68 -25.09
CA ARG A 61 -26.78 -48.70 -24.29
C ARG A 61 -25.85 -49.35 -23.28
N ASN A 62 -24.53 -49.18 -23.39
CA ASN A 62 -23.56 -49.86 -22.52
C ASN A 62 -23.65 -49.30 -21.09
N PRO A 63 -23.98 -50.11 -20.10
CA PRO A 63 -24.14 -49.65 -18.71
C PRO A 63 -22.83 -49.21 -18.03
N LEU A 64 -21.68 -49.47 -18.66
CA LEU A 64 -20.38 -49.04 -18.15
C LEU A 64 -19.99 -47.61 -18.59
N GLY A 65 -20.70 -47.02 -19.55
CA GLY A 65 -20.33 -45.74 -20.16
C GLY A 65 -18.99 -45.80 -20.90
N LYS A 66 -18.35 -44.63 -21.05
CA LYS A 66 -17.13 -44.50 -21.87
C LYS A 66 -15.82 -44.73 -21.11
N ARG A 67 -15.86 -44.83 -19.81
CA ARG A 67 -14.65 -44.94 -18.95
C ARG A 67 -14.87 -46.01 -17.87
N TRP A 68 -13.82 -46.81 -17.66
CA TRP A 68 -13.73 -47.81 -16.63
C TRP A 68 -12.40 -47.68 -15.89
N MET A 69 -12.45 -47.61 -14.56
CA MET A 69 -11.31 -47.67 -13.65
C MET A 69 -11.50 -48.89 -12.75
N GLY A 70 -10.84 -49.97 -13.04
CA GLY A 70 -11.00 -51.26 -12.35
C GLY A 70 -10.33 -51.23 -11.00
N LEU A 71 -11.03 -51.75 -9.97
CA LEU A 71 -10.62 -51.82 -8.59
C LEU A 71 -10.13 -53.23 -8.26
N ASN A 72 -8.95 -53.33 -7.63
CA ASN A 72 -8.40 -54.61 -7.15
C ASN A 72 -9.12 -55.07 -5.87
N ILE A 73 -10.28 -55.68 -6.04
CA ILE A 73 -11.11 -56.22 -4.96
C ILE A 73 -11.12 -57.72 -5.07
N ASP A 74 -10.78 -58.41 -3.95
CA ASP A 74 -10.77 -59.89 -3.87
C ASP A 74 -10.02 -60.58 -5.01
N GLY A 75 -8.87 -60.02 -5.41
CA GLY A 75 -8.04 -60.60 -6.46
C GLY A 75 -8.58 -60.49 -7.88
N THR A 76 -9.67 -59.73 -8.13
CA THR A 76 -10.35 -59.67 -9.43
C THR A 76 -9.56 -58.87 -10.48
N GLN A 77 -8.42 -58.31 -10.13
CA GLN A 77 -7.54 -57.49 -11.02
C GLN A 77 -8.32 -56.40 -11.79
N GLY A 78 -9.36 -55.85 -11.15
CA GLY A 78 -10.17 -54.78 -11.74
C GLY A 78 -11.14 -55.24 -12.87
N SER A 79 -11.40 -56.54 -12.98
CA SER A 79 -12.35 -57.10 -13.98
C SER A 79 -13.80 -57.02 -13.52
N THR A 80 -14.07 -57.15 -12.19
CA THR A 80 -15.41 -57.28 -11.60
C THR A 80 -15.92 -55.97 -11.02
N TYR A 81 -15.09 -55.28 -10.27
CA TYR A 81 -15.46 -54.02 -9.60
C TYR A 81 -14.72 -52.83 -10.21
N GLY A 82 -15.43 -51.74 -10.42
CA GLY A 82 -14.83 -50.51 -10.99
C GLY A 82 -15.62 -49.25 -10.70
N ILE A 83 -14.97 -48.12 -10.95
CA ILE A 83 -15.58 -46.81 -11.03
C ILE A 83 -15.74 -46.53 -12.55
N HIS A 84 -16.99 -46.29 -12.97
CA HIS A 84 -17.30 -46.16 -14.39
C HIS A 84 -18.46 -45.22 -14.66
N GLY A 85 -18.73 -44.93 -15.93
CA GLY A 85 -19.91 -44.17 -16.34
C GLY A 85 -21.21 -44.94 -16.24
N ASN A 86 -22.22 -44.53 -16.96
CA ASN A 86 -23.50 -45.24 -16.93
C ASN A 86 -24.33 -44.95 -18.19
N ASN A 87 -25.36 -45.71 -18.41
CA ASN A 87 -26.42 -45.51 -19.41
C ASN A 87 -27.75 -45.07 -18.81
N ASN A 88 -27.77 -44.76 -17.50
CA ASN A 88 -28.97 -44.35 -16.77
C ASN A 88 -28.59 -43.29 -15.71
N GLU A 89 -28.62 -42.01 -16.11
CA GLU A 89 -28.27 -40.86 -15.28
C GLU A 89 -29.14 -40.75 -13.99
N LYS A 90 -30.40 -41.24 -14.05
CA LYS A 90 -31.32 -41.25 -12.91
C LYS A 90 -30.88 -42.22 -11.80
N SER A 91 -29.90 -43.09 -12.08
CA SER A 91 -29.33 -44.03 -11.08
C SER A 91 -28.35 -43.33 -10.13
N ILE A 92 -27.78 -42.19 -10.47
CA ILE A 92 -26.78 -41.48 -9.67
C ILE A 92 -27.42 -40.97 -8.38
N GLY A 93 -26.71 -41.19 -7.27
CA GLY A 93 -27.21 -40.90 -5.90
C GLY A 93 -28.02 -42.01 -5.27
N LYS A 94 -28.12 -43.20 -5.89
CA LYS A 94 -28.89 -44.33 -5.41
C LYS A 94 -28.04 -45.60 -5.20
N ASN A 95 -28.52 -46.51 -4.38
CA ASN A 95 -27.91 -47.83 -4.18
C ASN A 95 -28.59 -48.84 -5.12
N VAL A 96 -28.15 -48.95 -6.36
CA VAL A 96 -28.83 -49.70 -7.42
C VAL A 96 -27.90 -50.56 -8.27
N SER A 97 -26.56 -50.45 -8.10
CA SER A 97 -25.63 -51.27 -8.87
C SER A 97 -25.44 -52.67 -8.31
N HIS A 98 -24.70 -53.52 -9.04
CA HIS A 98 -24.28 -54.84 -8.60
C HIS A 98 -22.89 -54.81 -7.92
N GLY A 99 -22.57 -53.73 -7.22
CA GLY A 99 -21.31 -53.55 -6.51
C GLY A 99 -20.33 -52.52 -7.09
N CYS A 100 -20.45 -52.18 -8.37
CA CYS A 100 -19.66 -51.12 -9.03
C CYS A 100 -20.11 -49.74 -8.56
N ILE A 101 -19.25 -48.75 -8.79
CA ILE A 101 -19.48 -47.33 -8.50
C ILE A 101 -19.74 -46.60 -9.82
N ARG A 102 -20.97 -46.06 -10.00
CA ARG A 102 -21.35 -45.35 -11.23
C ARG A 102 -21.31 -43.87 -11.00
N MET A 103 -20.82 -43.15 -12.00
CA MET A 103 -20.75 -41.68 -12.05
C MET A 103 -21.47 -41.14 -13.29
N HIS A 104 -21.76 -39.83 -13.31
CA HIS A 104 -22.14 -39.15 -14.52
C HIS A 104 -21.01 -39.30 -15.57
N ASN A 105 -21.35 -39.44 -16.84
CA ASN A 105 -20.37 -39.72 -17.87
C ASN A 105 -19.31 -38.63 -18.00
N SER A 106 -19.70 -37.34 -17.97
CA SER A 106 -18.76 -36.21 -18.01
C SER A 106 -17.84 -36.18 -16.79
N GLU A 107 -18.34 -36.57 -15.61
CA GLU A 107 -17.57 -36.56 -14.36
C GLU A 107 -16.56 -37.71 -14.31
N VAL A 108 -16.94 -38.90 -14.76
CA VAL A 108 -16.01 -40.04 -14.81
C VAL A 108 -14.95 -39.87 -15.89
N GLU A 109 -15.26 -39.20 -16.99
CA GLU A 109 -14.27 -38.85 -18.04
C GLU A 109 -13.23 -37.90 -17.45
N TRP A 110 -13.67 -36.85 -16.78
CA TRP A 110 -12.75 -35.95 -16.07
C TRP A 110 -11.92 -36.68 -15.01
N LEU A 111 -12.53 -37.49 -14.16
CA LEU A 111 -11.82 -38.22 -13.10
C LEU A 111 -10.81 -39.22 -13.68
N PHE A 112 -11.19 -39.92 -14.75
CA PHE A 112 -10.33 -40.85 -15.45
C PHE A 112 -9.01 -40.20 -15.89
N ASP A 113 -9.06 -38.98 -16.40
CA ASP A 113 -7.86 -38.26 -16.85
C ASP A 113 -6.99 -37.76 -15.67
N GLN A 114 -7.58 -37.56 -14.50
CA GLN A 114 -6.88 -37.06 -13.32
C GLN A 114 -6.16 -38.15 -12.52
N VAL A 115 -6.66 -39.37 -12.52
CA VAL A 115 -6.15 -40.43 -11.60
C VAL A 115 -5.20 -41.39 -12.32
N PRO A 116 -3.96 -41.55 -11.79
CA PRO A 116 -3.04 -42.58 -12.29
C PRO A 116 -3.43 -43.98 -11.79
N LEU A 117 -2.85 -45.02 -12.45
CA LEU A 117 -2.87 -46.38 -11.92
C LEU A 117 -2.23 -46.38 -10.50
N GLY A 118 -2.66 -47.31 -9.65
CA GLY A 118 -2.24 -47.37 -8.24
C GLY A 118 -2.95 -46.36 -7.35
N THR A 119 -3.85 -45.50 -7.88
CA THR A 119 -4.62 -44.56 -7.04
C THR A 119 -5.39 -45.31 -5.99
N VAL A 120 -5.14 -44.97 -4.72
CA VAL A 120 -5.82 -45.57 -3.54
C VAL A 120 -7.28 -45.15 -3.52
N VAL A 121 -8.18 -46.13 -3.30
CA VAL A 121 -9.60 -45.94 -3.14
C VAL A 121 -10.05 -46.49 -1.76
N LEU A 122 -10.64 -45.63 -0.96
CA LEU A 122 -11.21 -45.98 0.36
C LEU A 122 -12.74 -46.06 0.27
N ILE A 123 -13.32 -47.21 0.57
CA ILE A 123 -14.76 -47.45 0.44
C ILE A 123 -15.35 -47.79 1.79
N LYS A 124 -16.35 -47.05 2.24
CA LYS A 124 -17.03 -47.29 3.54
C LYS A 124 -18.49 -46.90 3.46
N ASN A 125 -19.33 -47.69 4.16
CA ASN A 125 -20.74 -47.38 4.39
C ASN A 125 -20.87 -46.71 5.76
N THR A 126 -21.09 -45.39 5.78
CA THR A 126 -21.18 -44.66 7.04
C THR A 126 -21.94 -43.35 6.89
N SER A 127 -22.61 -42.90 7.97
CA SER A 127 -23.15 -41.55 8.09
C SER A 127 -22.09 -40.50 8.41
N ASN A 128 -20.87 -40.92 8.77
CA ASN A 128 -19.79 -40.04 9.17
C ASN A 128 -19.12 -39.33 7.95
N SER A 129 -18.14 -38.47 8.25
CA SER A 129 -17.38 -37.67 7.24
C SER A 129 -16.30 -38.48 6.55
N ASP A 130 -15.73 -37.91 5.50
CA ASP A 130 -14.53 -38.46 4.84
C ASP A 130 -13.32 -38.56 5.77
N ASN A 131 -13.18 -37.65 6.75
CA ASN A 131 -12.14 -37.74 7.76
C ASN A 131 -12.29 -39.03 8.60
N TYR A 132 -13.51 -39.44 8.94
CA TYR A 132 -13.75 -40.71 9.61
C TYR A 132 -13.33 -41.88 8.72
N ILE A 133 -13.73 -41.87 7.43
CA ILE A 133 -13.34 -42.92 6.47
C ILE A 133 -11.83 -43.02 6.34
N ALA A 134 -11.16 -41.87 6.14
CA ALA A 134 -9.71 -41.82 6.01
C ALA A 134 -9.01 -42.37 7.28
N ASN A 135 -9.40 -41.88 8.46
CA ASN A 135 -8.84 -42.34 9.74
C ASN A 135 -9.09 -43.84 9.99
N TYR A 136 -10.27 -44.38 9.62
CA TYR A 136 -10.55 -45.80 9.68
C TYR A 136 -9.53 -46.65 8.88
N TYR A 137 -9.00 -46.12 7.79
CA TYR A 137 -7.96 -46.74 6.97
C TYR A 137 -6.54 -46.20 7.24
N ASN A 138 -6.32 -45.54 8.39
CA ASN A 138 -5.03 -44.93 8.80
C ASN A 138 -4.51 -43.91 7.79
N VAL A 139 -5.36 -43.06 7.24
CA VAL A 139 -5.05 -41.96 6.34
C VAL A 139 -5.46 -40.65 6.97
N LYS A 140 -4.51 -39.70 7.10
CA LYS A 140 -4.78 -38.35 7.60
C LYS A 140 -5.08 -37.42 6.42
N LEU A 141 -6.30 -36.87 6.36
CA LEU A 141 -6.65 -35.85 5.38
C LEU A 141 -6.08 -34.48 5.77
N LEU A 142 -5.76 -33.68 4.76
CA LEU A 142 -5.30 -32.31 4.93
C LEU A 142 -6.36 -31.36 4.38
N GLN A 143 -6.52 -30.23 5.05
CA GLN A 143 -7.41 -29.16 4.57
C GLN A 143 -6.63 -28.19 3.66
N SER A 144 -7.29 -27.71 2.60
CA SER A 144 -6.80 -26.55 1.83
C SER A 144 -7.05 -25.25 2.61
N GLY A 145 -6.31 -24.22 2.28
CA GLY A 145 -6.42 -22.92 2.93
C GLY A 145 -5.24 -22.61 3.85
N TRP A 146 -5.45 -21.61 4.69
CA TRP A 146 -4.47 -21.17 5.66
C TRP A 146 -4.32 -22.13 6.83
N PHE A 147 -3.10 -22.37 7.26
CA PHE A 147 -2.82 -23.14 8.47
C PHE A 147 -1.49 -22.70 9.09
N THR A 148 -1.36 -22.97 10.39
CA THR A 148 -0.14 -22.71 11.16
C THR A 148 0.44 -24.02 11.66
N GLU A 149 1.75 -24.18 11.48
CA GLU A 149 2.52 -25.31 11.97
C GLU A 149 3.86 -24.83 12.52
N ASN A 150 4.24 -25.24 13.71
CA ASN A 150 5.45 -24.80 14.40
C ASN A 150 5.63 -23.27 14.41
N LYS A 151 4.56 -22.54 14.77
CA LYS A 151 4.48 -21.06 14.81
C LYS A 151 4.75 -20.37 13.46
N LYS A 152 4.65 -21.08 12.35
CA LYS A 152 4.81 -20.56 10.98
C LYS A 152 3.52 -20.72 10.19
N THR A 153 3.16 -19.72 9.41
CA THR A 153 1.94 -19.71 8.60
C THR A 153 2.23 -20.18 7.17
N TYR A 154 1.32 -20.97 6.64
CA TYR A 154 1.36 -21.55 5.31
C TYR A 154 0.00 -21.44 4.65
N TYR A 155 -0.03 -21.59 3.33
CA TYR A 155 -1.27 -21.75 2.58
C TYR A 155 -1.20 -23.02 1.72
N ARG A 156 -2.18 -23.91 1.89
CA ARG A 156 -2.33 -25.14 1.11
C ARG A 156 -3.35 -24.89 0.00
N LYS A 157 -2.90 -25.02 -1.25
CA LYS A 157 -3.78 -24.94 -2.41
C LYS A 157 -4.77 -26.12 -2.44
N SER A 158 -5.84 -26.02 -3.21
CA SER A 158 -6.83 -27.11 -3.40
C SER A 158 -6.21 -28.40 -3.95
N ASN A 159 -5.10 -28.32 -4.69
CA ASN A 159 -4.37 -29.48 -5.18
C ASN A 159 -3.43 -30.10 -4.12
N GLY A 160 -3.48 -29.67 -2.87
CA GLY A 160 -2.67 -30.18 -1.76
C GLY A 160 -1.24 -29.63 -1.67
N GLN A 161 -0.77 -28.88 -2.67
CA GLN A 161 0.55 -28.28 -2.65
C GLN A 161 0.59 -27.01 -1.80
N LEU A 162 1.72 -26.74 -1.18
CA LEU A 162 1.95 -25.47 -0.49
C LEU A 162 2.12 -24.33 -1.51
N ALA A 163 1.60 -23.17 -1.18
CA ALA A 163 1.90 -21.95 -1.90
C ALA A 163 3.40 -21.64 -1.77
N LYS A 164 4.02 -21.20 -2.87
CA LYS A 164 5.43 -20.82 -2.96
C LYS A 164 5.58 -19.59 -3.84
N GLY A 165 6.53 -18.71 -3.50
CA GLY A 165 6.72 -17.46 -4.22
C GLY A 165 5.52 -16.51 -4.10
N TRP A 166 5.40 -15.62 -5.06
CA TRP A 166 4.24 -14.71 -5.14
C TRP A 166 2.96 -15.49 -5.43
N THR A 167 1.96 -15.32 -4.59
CA THR A 167 0.68 -16.03 -4.70
C THR A 167 -0.46 -15.07 -4.38
N LYS A 168 -1.47 -15.01 -5.25
CA LYS A 168 -2.70 -14.26 -5.03
C LYS A 168 -3.74 -15.16 -4.36
N ILE A 169 -4.30 -14.73 -3.25
CA ILE A 169 -5.30 -15.44 -2.45
C ILE A 169 -6.36 -14.42 -2.06
N ASP A 170 -7.61 -14.66 -2.39
CA ASP A 170 -8.77 -13.79 -2.08
C ASP A 170 -8.52 -12.32 -2.41
N GLY A 171 -7.98 -12.06 -3.61
CA GLY A 171 -7.70 -10.71 -4.11
C GLY A 171 -6.40 -10.07 -3.60
N LYS A 172 -5.81 -10.56 -2.50
CA LYS A 172 -4.57 -10.07 -1.92
C LYS A 172 -3.35 -10.86 -2.42
N THR A 173 -2.21 -10.20 -2.49
CA THR A 173 -0.94 -10.83 -2.92
C THR A 173 -0.05 -11.07 -1.72
N TYR A 174 0.49 -12.28 -1.63
CA TYR A 174 1.36 -12.76 -0.56
C TYR A 174 2.67 -13.30 -1.12
N TYR A 175 3.70 -13.38 -0.30
CA TYR A 175 4.93 -14.06 -0.67
C TYR A 175 5.24 -15.21 0.29
N PHE A 176 5.44 -16.40 -0.28
CA PHE A 176 5.81 -17.60 0.44
C PHE A 176 7.24 -18.01 0.07
N GLY A 177 8.00 -18.48 1.04
CA GLY A 177 9.35 -18.96 0.81
C GLY A 177 9.39 -20.04 -0.27
N LYS A 178 10.30 -19.88 -1.26
CA LYS A 178 10.40 -20.79 -2.41
C LYS A 178 10.70 -22.25 -2.02
N SER A 179 11.48 -22.47 -0.97
CA SER A 179 11.82 -23.82 -0.49
C SER A 179 10.74 -24.43 0.41
N LYS A 180 10.40 -23.75 1.50
CA LYS A 180 9.56 -24.28 2.59
C LYS A 180 8.10 -23.83 2.51
N GLY A 181 7.73 -22.87 1.66
CA GLY A 181 6.34 -22.39 1.55
C GLY A 181 5.85 -21.59 2.76
N GLN A 182 6.73 -21.11 3.62
CA GLN A 182 6.39 -20.29 4.78
C GLN A 182 6.00 -18.89 4.33
N LEU A 183 4.93 -18.32 4.90
CA LEU A 183 4.50 -16.94 4.68
C LEU A 183 5.57 -15.95 5.17
N TYR A 184 5.87 -14.94 4.35
CA TYR A 184 6.69 -13.80 4.74
C TYR A 184 5.80 -12.68 5.29
N THR A 185 6.30 -11.99 6.33
CA THR A 185 5.66 -10.82 6.94
C THR A 185 6.71 -9.74 7.17
N GLY A 186 6.29 -8.49 7.33
CA GLY A 186 7.20 -7.36 7.56
C GLY A 186 8.05 -7.01 6.33
N TRP A 187 9.26 -6.51 6.57
CA TRP A 187 10.19 -6.12 5.52
C TRP A 187 10.81 -7.34 4.83
N ALA A 188 10.79 -7.35 3.49
CA ALA A 188 11.38 -8.40 2.68
C ALA A 188 12.11 -7.83 1.46
N THR A 189 13.27 -8.42 1.14
CA THR A 189 13.98 -8.16 -0.12
C THR A 189 13.81 -9.39 -1.02
N ILE A 190 13.14 -9.20 -2.15
CA ILE A 190 12.78 -10.27 -3.06
C ILE A 190 13.16 -9.84 -4.48
N GLY A 191 14.04 -10.58 -5.12
CA GLY A 191 14.54 -10.26 -6.46
C GLY A 191 15.19 -8.87 -6.54
N GLY A 192 15.95 -8.46 -5.51
CA GLY A 192 16.64 -7.16 -5.44
C GLY A 192 15.73 -5.98 -5.07
N ASN A 193 14.42 -6.15 -5.04
CA ASN A 193 13.45 -5.12 -4.66
C ASN A 193 13.04 -5.27 -3.19
N LYS A 194 12.79 -4.14 -2.52
CA LYS A 194 12.33 -4.11 -1.14
C LYS A 194 10.82 -3.93 -1.09
N TYR A 195 10.17 -4.76 -0.27
CA TYR A 195 8.72 -4.82 -0.07
C TYR A 195 8.40 -4.71 1.42
N TYR A 196 7.16 -4.36 1.73
CA TYR A 196 6.61 -4.51 3.06
C TYR A 196 5.35 -5.38 3.00
N LEU A 197 5.41 -6.50 3.68
CA LEU A 197 4.32 -7.44 3.83
C LEU A 197 3.73 -7.20 5.21
N GLY A 198 2.45 -6.84 5.31
CA GLY A 198 1.82 -6.56 6.59
C GLY A 198 1.95 -7.71 7.60
N THR A 199 1.46 -7.52 8.80
CA THR A 199 1.40 -8.58 9.81
C THR A 199 0.52 -9.75 9.35
N ASP A 200 -0.46 -9.47 8.46
CA ASP A 200 -1.27 -10.47 7.77
C ASP A 200 -0.53 -11.13 6.58
N GLY A 201 0.69 -10.70 6.26
CA GLY A 201 1.50 -11.18 5.14
C GLY A 201 1.12 -10.61 3.77
N ALA A 202 0.06 -9.79 3.66
CA ALA A 202 -0.32 -9.20 2.39
C ALA A 202 0.63 -8.05 2.00
N ILE A 203 0.97 -7.97 0.71
CA ILE A 203 1.80 -6.89 0.17
C ILE A 203 1.15 -5.53 0.41
N ARG A 204 1.94 -4.54 0.82
CA ARG A 204 1.49 -3.16 0.97
C ARG A 204 1.86 -2.34 -0.25
N THR A 205 0.96 -1.45 -0.66
CA THR A 205 1.11 -0.50 -1.77
C THR A 205 0.73 0.91 -1.31
N GLY A 206 1.10 1.93 -2.08
CA GLY A 206 0.80 3.32 -1.74
C GLY A 206 1.57 3.82 -0.51
N TRP A 207 1.05 4.84 0.15
CA TRP A 207 1.61 5.42 1.35
C TRP A 207 1.48 4.48 2.55
N GLN A 208 2.59 4.25 3.26
CA GLN A 208 2.62 3.44 4.47
C GLN A 208 3.43 4.14 5.56
N THR A 209 2.90 4.16 6.77
CA THR A 209 3.66 4.54 7.97
C THR A 209 4.11 3.26 8.67
N ILE A 210 5.42 3.07 8.79
CA ILE A 210 6.02 1.88 9.38
C ILE A 210 6.98 2.33 10.49
N GLY A 211 6.62 2.08 11.74
CA GLY A 211 7.20 2.78 12.87
C GLY A 211 6.93 4.28 12.74
N GLU A 212 7.92 5.11 12.99
CA GLU A 212 7.83 6.57 12.89
C GLU A 212 8.08 7.12 11.47
N ASN A 213 8.33 6.26 10.49
CA ASN A 213 8.76 6.69 9.17
C ASN A 213 7.69 6.44 8.11
N LYS A 214 7.52 7.40 7.19
CA LYS A 214 6.68 7.26 6.00
C LYS A 214 7.46 6.69 4.82
N TYR A 215 6.80 5.82 4.07
CA TYR A 215 7.29 5.19 2.85
C TYR A 215 6.22 5.23 1.78
N TYR A 216 6.63 5.06 0.54
CA TYR A 216 5.70 4.85 -0.57
C TYR A 216 6.08 3.59 -1.34
N PHE A 217 5.09 2.75 -1.62
CA PHE A 217 5.25 1.55 -2.43
C PHE A 217 4.43 1.70 -3.70
N ASN A 218 5.03 1.44 -4.85
CA ASN A 218 4.32 1.52 -6.12
C ASN A 218 3.20 0.46 -6.22
N SER A 219 2.43 0.46 -7.32
CA SER A 219 1.33 -0.50 -7.54
C SER A 219 1.77 -1.97 -7.52
N LYS A 220 3.06 -2.25 -7.75
CA LYS A 220 3.65 -3.60 -7.65
C LYS A 220 4.18 -3.89 -6.23
N GLY A 221 3.98 -2.99 -5.26
CA GLY A 221 4.47 -3.10 -3.89
C GLY A 221 5.96 -2.87 -3.71
N VAL A 222 6.67 -2.39 -4.73
CA VAL A 222 8.11 -2.10 -4.63
C VAL A 222 8.31 -0.76 -3.93
N MET A 223 9.18 -0.73 -2.91
CA MET A 223 9.52 0.48 -2.16
C MET A 223 10.17 1.53 -3.05
N THR A 224 9.60 2.74 -3.05
CA THR A 224 10.11 3.89 -3.80
C THR A 224 11.37 4.46 -3.14
N LYS A 225 12.34 4.88 -3.98
CA LYS A 225 13.62 5.47 -3.58
C LYS A 225 13.93 6.67 -4.46
N GLY A 226 14.67 7.65 -3.93
CA GLY A 226 15.06 8.85 -4.67
C GLY A 226 13.88 9.79 -4.95
N TRP A 227 13.94 10.53 -6.04
CA TRP A 227 12.88 11.44 -6.45
C TRP A 227 11.67 10.71 -7.01
N ALA A 228 10.49 11.14 -6.60
CA ALA A 228 9.23 10.63 -7.14
C ALA A 228 8.18 11.74 -7.23
N THR A 229 7.33 11.65 -8.26
CA THR A 229 6.11 12.46 -8.36
C THR A 229 4.92 11.58 -8.05
N ILE A 230 4.13 11.96 -7.06
CA ILE A 230 2.96 11.22 -6.59
C ILE A 230 1.83 12.22 -6.50
N ASP A 231 0.73 11.97 -7.18
CA ASP A 231 -0.45 12.85 -7.23
C ASP A 231 -0.08 14.32 -7.53
N GLY A 232 0.79 14.53 -8.54
CA GLY A 232 1.27 15.85 -8.97
C GLY A 232 2.31 16.51 -8.08
N ASN A 233 2.54 16.03 -6.86
CA ASN A 233 3.51 16.57 -5.91
C ASN A 233 4.86 15.86 -5.99
N LYS A 234 5.95 16.61 -5.78
CA LYS A 234 7.31 16.09 -5.85
C LYS A 234 7.86 15.77 -4.45
N TYR A 235 8.34 14.54 -4.30
CA TYR A 235 8.87 13.98 -3.05
C TYR A 235 10.28 13.47 -3.25
N HIS A 236 11.00 13.26 -2.15
CA HIS A 236 12.26 12.55 -2.15
C HIS A 236 12.29 11.48 -1.07
N PHE A 237 12.71 10.29 -1.45
CA PHE A 237 12.88 9.15 -0.54
C PHE A 237 14.35 8.78 -0.44
N GLY A 238 14.83 8.46 0.75
CA GLY A 238 16.22 8.06 0.96
C GLY A 238 16.64 6.94 0.02
N LYS A 239 17.78 7.10 -0.68
CA LYS A 239 18.25 6.11 -1.68
C LYS A 239 18.39 4.68 -1.13
N MET A 240 18.84 4.54 0.10
CA MET A 240 19.01 3.24 0.75
C MET A 240 17.84 2.91 1.67
N SER A 241 17.39 3.87 2.47
CA SER A 241 16.35 3.67 3.48
C SER A 241 14.93 3.63 2.92
N GLY A 242 14.66 4.36 1.83
CA GLY A 242 13.31 4.58 1.31
C GLY A 242 12.44 5.48 2.19
N LYS A 243 12.99 6.09 3.25
CA LYS A 243 12.24 7.00 4.14
C LYS A 243 11.92 8.30 3.41
N LEU A 244 10.72 8.81 3.62
CA LEU A 244 10.30 10.12 3.11
C LEU A 244 11.17 11.23 3.72
N ALA A 245 11.69 12.12 2.88
CA ALA A 245 12.39 13.31 3.32
C ALA A 245 11.39 14.37 3.81
N THR A 246 11.70 15.01 4.96
CA THR A 246 10.97 16.15 5.52
C THR A 246 12.00 17.19 6.00
N GLY A 247 11.59 18.45 6.09
CA GLY A 247 12.49 19.54 6.50
C GLY A 247 13.67 19.75 5.55
N TRP A 248 14.77 20.31 6.07
CA TRP A 248 15.99 20.56 5.30
C TRP A 248 16.70 19.25 4.93
N THR A 249 16.89 19.03 3.64
CA THR A 249 17.54 17.82 3.11
C THR A 249 18.57 18.18 2.05
N THR A 250 19.78 17.62 2.17
CA THR A 250 20.84 17.80 1.16
C THR A 250 20.82 16.60 0.20
N ILE A 251 20.63 16.86 -1.09
CA ILE A 251 20.56 15.85 -2.14
C ILE A 251 21.56 16.24 -3.23
N SER A 252 22.55 15.41 -3.47
CA SER A 252 23.63 15.65 -4.46
C SER A 252 24.26 17.04 -4.31
N GLY A 253 24.62 17.44 -3.07
CA GLY A 253 25.24 18.71 -2.74
C GLY A 253 24.32 19.94 -2.75
N LYS A 254 23.07 19.81 -3.19
CA LYS A 254 22.07 20.89 -3.20
C LYS A 254 21.13 20.78 -2.02
N LYS A 255 20.76 21.92 -1.41
CA LYS A 255 19.89 21.97 -0.24
C LYS A 255 18.46 22.26 -0.64
N TYR A 256 17.53 21.41 -0.21
CA TYR A 256 16.09 21.47 -0.46
C TYR A 256 15.33 21.55 0.86
N TYR A 257 14.09 22.02 0.82
CA TYR A 257 13.19 21.94 1.94
C TYR A 257 11.91 21.19 1.55
N PHE A 258 11.52 20.25 2.40
CA PHE A 258 10.30 19.49 2.27
C PHE A 258 9.37 19.84 3.43
N GLY A 259 8.09 20.07 3.16
CA GLY A 259 7.10 20.28 4.19
C GLY A 259 6.97 19.07 5.13
N THR A 260 6.20 19.20 6.20
CA THR A 260 5.92 18.10 7.14
C THR A 260 5.21 16.93 6.46
N ASN A 261 4.47 17.20 5.37
CA ASN A 261 3.86 16.20 4.50
C ASN A 261 4.84 15.58 3.48
N GLY A 262 6.10 16.04 3.45
CA GLY A 262 7.15 15.58 2.53
C GLY A 262 7.11 16.21 1.14
N VAL A 263 6.21 17.16 0.85
CA VAL A 263 6.16 17.83 -0.46
C VAL A 263 7.33 18.80 -0.59
N LYS A 264 8.06 18.72 -1.71
CA LYS A 264 9.14 19.66 -2.06
C LYS A 264 8.59 21.08 -2.13
N GLN A 265 9.22 22.01 -1.42
CA GLN A 265 8.86 23.41 -1.41
C GLN A 265 9.64 24.20 -2.48
N THR A 266 9.05 25.33 -2.93
CA THR A 266 9.63 26.31 -3.86
C THR A 266 9.22 27.72 -3.42
N GLY A 267 9.92 28.76 -3.91
CA GLY A 267 9.59 30.16 -3.55
C GLY A 267 10.04 30.53 -2.15
N TRP A 268 9.35 31.51 -1.58
CA TRP A 268 9.61 32.00 -0.23
C TRP A 268 9.10 31.02 0.82
N ILE A 269 9.95 30.70 1.80
CA ILE A 269 9.57 29.86 2.95
C ILE A 269 10.07 30.50 4.25
N THR A 270 9.33 30.29 5.34
CA THR A 270 9.75 30.64 6.70
C THR A 270 9.97 29.36 7.49
N VAL A 271 11.15 29.23 8.10
CA VAL A 271 11.48 28.08 8.95
C VAL A 271 12.01 28.61 10.28
N GLY A 272 11.25 28.41 11.35
CA GLY A 272 11.43 29.14 12.62
C GLY A 272 11.26 30.64 12.38
N SER A 273 12.16 31.47 12.88
CA SER A 273 12.19 32.94 12.68
C SER A 273 12.86 33.39 11.39
N ASN A 274 13.37 32.46 10.54
CA ASN A 274 14.20 32.84 9.42
C ASN A 274 13.47 32.64 8.09
N LYS A 275 13.61 33.61 7.17
CA LYS A 275 13.13 33.53 5.78
C LYS A 275 14.21 32.98 4.84
N TYR A 276 13.78 32.20 3.87
CA TYR A 276 14.63 31.61 2.82
C TYR A 276 13.92 31.71 1.47
N TYR A 277 14.68 31.59 0.40
CA TYR A 277 14.12 31.48 -0.94
C TYR A 277 14.62 30.21 -1.64
N LEU A 278 13.69 29.45 -2.17
CA LEU A 278 13.92 28.25 -2.96
C LEU A 278 13.56 28.57 -4.42
N GLY A 279 14.46 28.31 -5.35
CA GLY A 279 14.15 28.50 -6.75
C GLY A 279 13.01 27.58 -7.24
N THR A 280 12.58 27.74 -8.48
CA THR A 280 11.58 26.86 -9.13
C THR A 280 12.03 25.39 -9.15
N ASP A 281 13.35 25.16 -9.19
CA ASP A 281 13.97 23.84 -9.03
C ASP A 281 13.87 23.30 -7.59
N GLY A 282 13.50 24.14 -6.61
CA GLY A 282 13.43 23.83 -5.18
C GLY A 282 14.77 23.97 -4.43
N VAL A 283 15.84 24.38 -5.13
CA VAL A 283 17.16 24.54 -4.50
C VAL A 283 17.21 25.85 -3.72
N ARG A 284 17.68 25.78 -2.47
CA ARG A 284 17.91 26.95 -1.62
C ARG A 284 18.87 27.95 -2.28
N ARG A 285 18.45 29.19 -2.35
CA ARG A 285 19.29 30.29 -2.90
C ARG A 285 20.20 30.89 -1.82
N THR A 286 21.37 31.35 -2.25
CA THR A 286 22.38 32.00 -1.40
C THR A 286 23.02 33.16 -2.18
N GLY A 287 23.63 34.13 -1.47
CA GLY A 287 24.20 35.29 -2.05
C GLY A 287 23.16 36.28 -2.58
N TRP A 288 23.58 37.21 -3.43
CA TRP A 288 22.68 38.18 -4.08
C TRP A 288 21.70 37.48 -5.03
N ARG A 289 20.42 37.86 -4.96
CA ARG A 289 19.35 37.39 -5.85
C ARG A 289 18.39 38.53 -6.18
N THR A 290 17.97 38.59 -7.43
CA THR A 290 16.85 39.44 -7.85
C THR A 290 15.63 38.56 -7.95
N ILE A 291 14.56 38.92 -7.26
CA ILE A 291 13.29 38.20 -7.18
C ILE A 291 12.19 39.23 -7.35
N ASP A 292 11.36 39.07 -8.36
CA ASP A 292 10.25 39.98 -8.69
C ASP A 292 10.68 41.44 -8.74
N GLY A 293 11.85 41.71 -9.42
CA GLY A 293 12.43 43.04 -9.59
C GLY A 293 13.21 43.58 -8.38
N ASN A 294 13.04 43.03 -7.19
CA ASN A 294 13.73 43.45 -5.96
C ASN A 294 15.00 42.65 -5.71
N ARG A 295 16.02 43.30 -5.16
CA ARG A 295 17.32 42.68 -4.87
C ARG A 295 17.45 42.33 -3.40
N TYR A 296 17.80 41.04 -3.14
CA TYR A 296 17.92 40.46 -1.79
C TYR A 296 19.29 39.83 -1.61
N TYR A 297 19.72 39.71 -0.36
CA TYR A 297 20.90 38.96 0.00
C TYR A 297 20.62 37.83 0.94
N PHE A 298 21.03 36.62 0.58
CA PHE A 298 20.94 35.42 1.41
C PHE A 298 22.32 34.98 1.86
N GLY A 299 22.49 34.68 3.13
CA GLY A 299 23.78 34.24 3.68
C GLY A 299 24.38 33.09 2.86
N LYS A 300 25.68 33.22 2.51
CA LYS A 300 26.36 32.23 1.62
C LYS A 300 26.28 30.81 2.15
N SER A 301 26.50 30.58 3.45
CA SER A 301 26.42 29.24 4.09
C SER A 301 25.02 28.93 4.61
N SER A 302 24.36 29.87 5.31
CA SER A 302 23.09 29.68 5.95
C SER A 302 21.90 29.68 4.98
N GLY A 303 21.96 30.54 3.93
CA GLY A 303 20.83 30.82 3.03
C GLY A 303 19.73 31.65 3.66
N LYS A 304 19.91 32.17 4.90
CA LYS A 304 18.95 33.04 5.57
C LYS A 304 18.89 34.39 4.88
N LEU A 305 17.70 34.97 4.76
CA LEU A 305 17.52 36.34 4.30
C LEU A 305 18.19 37.30 5.27
N TYR A 306 18.96 38.26 4.73
CA TYR A 306 19.53 39.35 5.52
C TYR A 306 18.54 40.51 5.59
N THR A 307 18.48 41.15 6.74
CA THR A 307 17.73 42.40 7.00
C THR A 307 18.61 43.35 7.80
N GLY A 308 18.35 44.65 7.73
CA GLY A 308 19.13 45.68 8.42
C GLY A 308 20.51 45.92 7.78
N TRP A 309 21.45 46.47 8.55
CA TRP A 309 22.82 46.77 8.12
C TRP A 309 23.61 45.49 7.86
N ALA A 310 24.28 45.41 6.72
CA ALA A 310 25.11 44.28 6.32
C ALA A 310 26.40 44.72 5.61
N THR A 311 27.53 44.11 5.99
CA THR A 311 28.78 44.23 5.26
C THR A 311 28.97 43.02 4.37
N ILE A 312 28.94 43.20 3.06
CA ILE A 312 28.97 42.14 2.07
C ILE A 312 30.09 42.42 1.07
N GLY A 313 31.10 41.57 1.05
CA GLY A 313 32.27 41.76 0.18
C GLY A 313 33.02 43.06 0.47
N GLY A 314 33.12 43.45 1.74
CA GLY A 314 33.79 44.68 2.17
C GLY A 314 33.00 45.99 1.96
N LYS A 315 31.80 45.91 1.33
CA LYS A 315 30.91 47.04 1.10
C LYS A 315 29.73 47.02 2.05
N LYS A 316 29.26 48.18 2.49
CA LYS A 316 28.18 48.35 3.43
C LYS A 316 26.84 48.57 2.72
N TYR A 317 25.82 47.84 3.13
CA TYR A 317 24.46 47.86 2.55
C TYR A 317 23.44 47.99 3.68
N TYR A 318 22.23 48.39 3.33
CA TYR A 318 21.07 48.25 4.18
C TYR A 318 19.99 47.46 3.46
N LEU A 319 19.47 46.43 4.11
CA LEU A 319 18.37 45.58 3.65
C LEU A 319 17.15 45.95 4.52
N GLY A 320 16.04 46.32 3.90
CA GLY A 320 14.80 46.63 4.62
C GLY A 320 14.34 45.51 5.57
N THR A 321 13.31 45.74 6.34
CA THR A 321 12.70 44.73 7.22
C THR A 321 12.12 43.58 6.41
N ASP A 322 11.77 43.84 5.13
CA ASP A 322 11.36 42.84 4.15
C ASP A 322 12.53 42.13 3.45
N GLY A 323 13.76 42.62 3.67
CA GLY A 323 15.01 42.16 3.07
C GLY A 323 15.37 42.79 1.74
N VAL A 324 14.57 43.73 1.22
CA VAL A 324 14.87 44.41 -0.04
C VAL A 324 16.06 45.33 0.13
N MET A 325 17.03 45.28 -0.80
CA MET A 325 18.16 46.18 -0.79
C MET A 325 17.72 47.61 -1.10
N VAL A 326 18.06 48.56 -0.22
CA VAL A 326 17.73 49.95 -0.44
C VAL A 326 18.71 50.66 -1.35
N THR A 327 18.23 51.69 -2.04
CA THR A 327 19.02 52.59 -2.93
C THR A 327 18.56 54.04 -2.74
N GLY A 328 19.38 54.99 -3.16
CA GLY A 328 19.06 56.43 -3.03
C GLY A 328 19.11 56.89 -1.57
N LYS A 329 18.43 58.01 -1.27
CA LYS A 329 18.37 58.55 0.09
C LYS A 329 17.34 57.80 0.96
N GLN A 330 17.75 57.38 2.15
CA GLN A 330 16.91 56.61 3.10
C GLN A 330 17.11 57.11 4.52
N THR A 331 16.03 57.34 5.23
CA THR A 331 16.09 57.65 6.67
C THR A 331 16.06 56.37 7.47
N ILE A 332 17.12 56.10 8.25
CA ILE A 332 17.27 54.90 9.07
C ILE A 332 17.56 55.37 10.49
N ASN A 333 16.67 55.06 11.43
CA ASN A 333 16.73 55.47 12.81
C ASN A 333 17.00 57.00 12.98
N GLY A 334 16.26 57.83 12.21
CA GLY A 334 16.35 59.29 12.25
C GLY A 334 17.53 59.91 11.54
N VAL A 335 18.42 59.11 10.95
CA VAL A 335 19.60 59.58 10.16
C VAL A 335 19.40 59.33 8.68
N VAL A 336 19.60 60.34 7.86
CA VAL A 336 19.53 60.21 6.39
C VAL A 336 20.86 59.67 5.85
N TYR A 337 20.80 58.56 5.09
CA TYR A 337 21.90 57.93 4.41
C TYR A 337 21.66 57.94 2.90
N GLU A 338 22.75 58.07 2.14
CA GLU A 338 22.71 57.93 0.68
C GLU A 338 23.34 56.60 0.26
N PHE A 339 22.63 55.85 -0.62
CA PHE A 339 23.09 54.63 -1.24
C PHE A 339 23.17 54.77 -2.74
N GLY A 340 24.15 54.17 -3.35
CA GLY A 340 24.26 54.08 -4.81
C GLY A 340 23.14 53.26 -5.45
N LYS A 341 23.01 53.28 -6.78
CA LYS A 341 22.11 52.41 -7.54
C LYS A 341 22.44 50.93 -7.33
N ASP A 342 23.70 50.61 -6.98
CA ASP A 342 24.15 49.26 -6.61
C ASP A 342 23.87 48.89 -5.16
N GLY A 343 23.27 49.82 -4.37
CA GLY A 343 22.93 49.67 -2.97
C GLY A 343 24.08 49.88 -1.98
N VAL A 344 25.26 50.27 -2.47
CA VAL A 344 26.43 50.54 -1.60
C VAL A 344 26.24 51.87 -0.88
N LEU A 345 26.47 51.88 0.43
CA LEU A 345 26.44 53.08 1.25
C LEU A 345 27.50 54.08 0.74
N LYS A 346 27.11 55.31 0.41
CA LYS A 346 27.97 56.42 0.08
C LYS A 346 28.36 57.24 1.33
N GLY A 347 27.42 57.47 2.26
CA GLY A 347 27.65 58.21 3.47
C GLY A 347 26.35 58.69 4.15
N LYS A 348 26.48 59.43 5.23
CA LYS A 348 25.41 60.21 5.82
C LYS A 348 25.19 61.47 5.00
N VAL A 349 23.94 61.88 4.89
CA VAL A 349 23.58 63.21 4.32
C VAL A 349 23.50 64.17 5.50
N GLU A 350 24.46 65.10 5.57
CA GLU A 350 24.37 66.22 6.55
C GLU A 350 23.29 67.17 6.08
N GLU A 351 22.34 67.57 6.90
CA GLU A 351 21.51 68.73 6.64
C GLU A 351 22.42 69.95 6.60
N GLN A 352 22.52 70.60 5.44
CA GLN A 352 23.13 71.92 5.36
C GLN A 352 22.25 72.84 6.20
N ASP A 353 22.78 73.35 7.28
CA ASP A 353 22.19 74.43 8.08
C ASP A 353 21.77 75.54 7.10
N LYS A 354 20.48 75.85 7.05
CA LYS A 354 19.99 77.05 6.41
C LYS A 354 20.63 78.22 7.18
N GLU A 355 21.56 78.97 6.56
CA GLU A 355 21.98 80.27 7.08
C GLU A 355 20.78 81.12 7.56
N PRO A 356 20.83 81.71 8.77
CA PRO A 356 19.79 82.62 9.18
C PRO A 356 19.76 83.81 8.29
N ASN A 357 18.66 84.08 7.61
CA ASN A 357 18.37 85.22 6.79
C ASN A 357 18.46 86.53 7.61
N LYS A 358 19.54 87.33 7.44
CA LYS A 358 19.67 88.70 7.97
C LYS A 358 18.54 89.54 7.36
N GLN A 359 17.53 89.89 8.21
CA GLN A 359 16.63 91.01 7.92
C GLN A 359 17.31 92.32 8.14
N PRO A 360 17.13 93.33 7.27
CA PRO A 360 17.57 94.70 7.53
C PRO A 360 16.57 95.35 8.51
N GLU A 361 17.16 95.97 9.52
CA GLU A 361 16.44 96.92 10.39
C GLU A 361 15.85 98.07 9.57
N ASN A 362 14.55 98.41 9.86
CA ASN A 362 14.10 99.78 9.72
C ASN A 362 13.00 100.07 10.76
N ASP A 363 13.30 101.18 11.41
CA ASP A 363 12.77 101.87 12.54
C ASP A 363 11.35 102.43 12.27
N GLN A 364 10.68 102.71 13.33
CA GLN A 364 9.66 103.70 13.68
C GLN A 364 8.24 103.24 14.00
N THR A 365 8.05 103.34 15.30
CA THR A 365 7.04 104.12 16.06
C THR A 365 5.56 103.81 15.97
N THR A 366 5.07 103.63 17.15
CA THR A 366 3.90 104.18 17.89
C THR A 366 2.54 103.55 17.77
N LYS A 367 2.15 103.29 18.98
CA LYS A 367 0.87 103.53 19.67
C LYS A 367 -0.28 102.50 19.62
N ASP A 368 -0.47 102.06 20.81
CA ASP A 368 -1.73 102.04 21.58
C ASP A 368 -2.99 101.34 21.07
N ASN A 369 -3.45 100.43 21.77
CA ASN A 369 -4.62 100.30 22.66
C ASN A 369 -5.20 98.92 22.63
N LYS A 370 -5.24 98.30 23.76
CA LYS A 370 -6.35 97.99 24.67
C LYS A 370 -7.54 97.26 23.94
N SER A 371 -7.94 96.16 24.30
CA SER A 371 -8.70 95.70 25.46
C SER A 371 -9.28 94.29 25.16
N ASP A 372 -9.18 93.51 26.06
CA ASP A 372 -10.19 92.82 26.88
C ASP A 372 -10.88 91.58 26.29
N ASN A 373 -10.72 90.63 27.07
CA ASN A 373 -11.69 89.69 27.65
C ASN A 373 -12.01 88.38 26.96
N GLU A 374 -11.67 87.40 27.74
CA GLU A 374 -12.56 86.43 28.40
C GLU A 374 -13.26 85.47 27.40
N ASP A 375 -13.45 84.30 27.66
CA ASP A 375 -13.43 83.40 28.81
C ASP A 375 -13.86 82.00 28.33
N ASN A 376 -13.38 80.99 29.06
CA ASN A 376 -14.17 79.83 29.41
C ASN A 376 -14.62 78.84 28.29
N THR A 377 -14.48 77.64 28.42
CA THR A 377 -14.58 76.59 29.44
C THR A 377 -14.49 75.23 28.77
N LYS A 378 -13.78 74.37 29.38
CA LYS A 378 -14.19 73.01 29.81
C LYS A 378 -15.07 72.21 28.87
N SER A 379 -14.85 70.97 28.62
CA SER A 379 -14.70 69.82 29.51
C SER A 379 -14.71 68.52 28.71
N ASN A 380 -13.93 67.60 29.20
CA ASN A 380 -14.28 66.28 29.65
C ASN A 380 -14.54 65.15 28.61
N LEU A 381 -13.68 64.15 28.74
CA LEU A 381 -13.96 62.77 29.21
C LEU A 381 -14.96 62.03 28.36
N GLU A 382 -14.73 60.85 27.89
CA GLU A 382 -14.51 59.58 28.61
C GLU A 382 -14.19 58.46 27.67
N ASN A 383 -13.30 57.61 28.09
CA ASN A 383 -13.25 56.16 28.04
C ASN A 383 -14.48 55.45 27.49
N ASN A 384 -14.25 54.41 26.73
CA ASN A 384 -14.72 53.08 27.16
C ASN A 384 -14.03 51.92 26.39
N ASN A 385 -13.39 51.08 27.19
CA ASN A 385 -13.16 49.66 27.00
C ASN A 385 -14.49 48.92 26.87
N VAL A 386 -14.48 47.81 26.12
CA VAL A 386 -15.16 46.53 26.41
C VAL A 386 -14.50 45.48 25.48
N GLU A 387 -13.66 44.59 25.94
CA GLU A 387 -13.89 43.24 26.50
C GLU A 387 -14.63 42.27 25.59
N GLN A 388 -13.86 41.19 25.24
CA GLN A 388 -14.17 39.77 25.34
C GLN A 388 -15.51 39.26 24.81
N ASP A 389 -15.45 38.26 23.94
CA ASP A 389 -16.04 37.00 24.35
C ASP A 389 -15.46 35.78 23.61
N THR A 390 -14.99 34.88 24.42
CA THR A 390 -14.67 33.48 24.21
C THR A 390 -15.98 32.68 24.04
N GLN A 391 -16.08 31.76 23.08
CA GLN A 391 -16.89 30.56 23.28
C GLN A 391 -16.25 29.32 22.65
N VAL A 392 -15.86 28.45 23.54
CA VAL A 392 -15.68 27.01 23.43
C VAL A 392 -17.02 26.35 23.13
N LEU A 393 -17.05 25.39 22.25
CA LEU A 393 -17.97 24.27 22.33
C LEU A 393 -17.30 22.98 21.87
N GLU A 394 -17.18 22.14 22.83
CA GLU A 394 -16.89 20.70 22.78
C GLU A 394 -18.03 19.88 22.16
N ASN A 395 -17.61 18.67 21.81
CA ASN A 395 -18.42 17.42 21.75
C ASN A 395 -19.25 17.14 20.51
N VAL A 396 -19.26 15.99 19.97
CA VAL A 396 -19.46 14.58 20.37
C VAL A 396 -19.58 13.71 19.12
N LYS A 397 -18.92 12.73 18.96
CA LYS A 397 -19.02 11.27 18.86
C LYS A 397 -18.03 10.66 17.90
#